data_93c7149b36bed94505c6c2846721f9f0
#
_entry.id   93c7149b36bed94505c6c2846721f9f0
#
_cell.length_a   1.000
_cell.length_b   1.000
_cell.length_c   1.000
_cell.angle_alpha   90.00
_cell.angle_beta   90.00
_cell.angle_gamma   90.00
#
_symmetry.space_group_name_H-M   'P 1'
#
loop_
_entity.id
_entity.type
_entity.pdbx_description
1 polymer ?
#
loop_
_entity_poly.entity_id
_entity_poly.type
_entity_poly.pdbx_seq_one_letter_code
_entity_poly.pdbx_strand_id
1 'polypeptide(L)'
;QATKAAKELGVDYIHTRIFSVYGPGDHPWSLIETCIRTFLANGHMEMGPCTQQWNFLYVQEAAQILVKLLLGKAAAGVYNVAGEDTRPLKSYIEEVYELCGRKGSYEFGYRPPNAEGCVSLMPDLTKLKKAIDFHQQVSFKEGILETIKEAKKENI
;
A
#
# COMPACT_ATOMS: atom_id res chain seq x y z
N GLN A 1 10.19 1.40 22.95
CA GLN A 1 11.10 0.44 23.59
C GLN A 1 12.36 0.21 22.74
N ALA A 2 12.27 -0.23 21.48
CA ALA A 2 13.42 -0.53 20.61
C ALA A 2 14.39 0.65 20.44
N THR A 3 13.88 1.87 20.21
CA THR A 3 14.72 3.08 20.07
C THR A 3 15.53 3.38 21.34
N LYS A 4 14.94 3.14 22.51
CA LYS A 4 15.63 3.34 23.80
C LYS A 4 16.75 2.32 23.97
N ALA A 5 16.45 1.03 23.73
CA ALA A 5 17.43 -0.04 23.83
C ALA A 5 18.59 0.16 22.84
N ALA A 6 18.32 0.54 21.60
CA ALA A 6 19.36 0.82 20.61
C ALA A 6 20.30 1.94 21.07
N LYS A 7 19.74 3.02 21.64
CA LYS A 7 20.55 4.13 22.19
C LYS A 7 21.42 3.68 23.37
N GLU A 8 20.89 2.86 24.27
CA GLU A 8 21.63 2.32 25.43
C GLU A 8 22.77 1.37 25.00
N LEU A 9 22.57 0.65 23.88
CA LEU A 9 23.54 -0.28 23.32
C LEU A 9 24.52 0.35 22.32
N GLY A 10 24.36 1.65 21.99
CA GLY A 10 25.20 2.33 21.01
C GLY A 10 25.00 1.81 19.58
N VAL A 11 23.81 1.29 19.25
CA VAL A 11 23.47 0.74 17.93
C VAL A 11 22.65 1.73 17.13
N ASP A 12 23.00 1.94 15.87
CA ASP A 12 22.17 2.72 14.94
C ASP A 12 20.87 1.97 14.66
N TYR A 13 19.74 2.67 14.86
CA TYR A 13 18.41 2.10 14.71
C TYR A 13 17.56 2.88 13.73
N ILE A 14 17.08 2.20 12.70
CA ILE A 14 16.11 2.72 11.75
C ILE A 14 14.74 2.09 12.03
N HIS A 15 13.76 2.94 12.32
CA HIS A 15 12.36 2.53 12.49
C HIS A 15 11.58 2.91 11.23
N THR A 16 11.09 1.92 10.48
CA THR A 16 10.24 2.15 9.33
C THR A 16 8.76 2.13 9.71
N ARG A 17 8.02 3.15 9.31
CA ARG A 17 6.55 3.18 9.34
C ARG A 17 6.07 2.82 7.95
N ILE A 18 5.75 1.55 7.75
CA ILE A 18 5.26 1.05 6.47
C ILE A 18 3.76 1.34 6.40
N PHE A 19 3.35 2.04 5.34
CA PHE A 19 1.95 2.33 5.04
C PHE A 19 1.30 1.14 4.32
N SER A 20 0.33 1.39 3.43
CA SER A 20 -0.36 0.30 2.77
C SER A 20 0.48 -0.27 1.62
N VAL A 21 1.07 -1.42 1.83
CA VAL A 21 1.79 -2.18 0.80
C VAL A 21 0.82 -3.17 0.16
N TYR A 22 0.95 -3.38 -1.15
CA TYR A 22 0.16 -4.36 -1.91
C TYR A 22 1.05 -5.08 -2.93
N GLY A 23 0.59 -6.24 -3.41
CA GLY A 23 1.29 -7.00 -4.45
C GLY A 23 0.99 -8.49 -4.39
N PRO A 24 1.62 -9.29 -5.27
CA PRO A 24 1.47 -10.74 -5.25
C PRO A 24 1.79 -11.35 -3.89
N GLY A 25 0.95 -12.30 -3.43
CA GLY A 25 1.10 -12.95 -2.14
C GLY A 25 0.62 -12.13 -0.95
N ASP A 26 -0.12 -11.03 -1.19
CA ASP A 26 -0.76 -10.27 -0.11
C ASP A 26 -1.85 -11.10 0.58
N HIS A 27 -2.24 -10.65 1.75
CA HIS A 27 -3.18 -11.38 2.59
C HIS A 27 -4.58 -11.46 1.92
N PRO A 28 -5.27 -12.63 1.89
CA PRO A 28 -6.55 -12.79 1.21
C PRO A 28 -7.64 -11.80 1.63
N TRP A 29 -7.54 -11.22 2.82
CA TRP A 29 -8.48 -10.19 3.29
C TRP A 29 -7.95 -8.76 3.19
N SER A 30 -6.80 -8.52 2.56
CA SER A 30 -6.39 -7.16 2.23
C SER A 30 -7.35 -6.56 1.21
N LEU A 31 -7.52 -5.25 1.23
CA LEU A 31 -8.50 -4.59 0.38
C LEU A 31 -8.22 -4.84 -1.12
N ILE A 32 -6.98 -4.67 -1.54
CA ILE A 32 -6.59 -4.82 -2.96
C ILE A 32 -6.78 -6.27 -3.42
N GLU A 33 -6.32 -7.24 -2.63
CA GLU A 33 -6.47 -8.65 -2.95
C GLU A 33 -7.95 -9.06 -3.00
N THR A 34 -8.76 -8.60 -2.03
CA THR A 34 -10.21 -8.82 -2.00
C THR A 34 -10.88 -8.24 -3.25
N CYS A 35 -10.52 -7.01 -3.66
CA CYS A 35 -11.05 -6.40 -4.88
C CYS A 35 -10.72 -7.24 -6.11
N ILE A 36 -9.45 -7.61 -6.29
CA ILE A 36 -8.99 -8.40 -7.44
C ILE A 36 -9.75 -9.73 -7.50
N ARG A 37 -9.77 -10.50 -6.42
CA ARG A 37 -10.45 -11.81 -6.35
C ARG A 37 -11.93 -11.69 -6.65
N THR A 38 -12.62 -10.74 -6.01
CA THR A 38 -14.05 -10.53 -6.20
C THR A 38 -14.38 -10.14 -7.62
N PHE A 39 -13.66 -9.19 -8.20
CA PHE A 39 -13.95 -8.73 -9.56
C PHE A 39 -13.60 -9.78 -10.61
N LEU A 40 -12.49 -10.50 -10.48
CA LEU A 40 -12.14 -11.60 -11.39
C LEU A 40 -13.19 -12.73 -11.34
N ALA A 41 -13.77 -12.99 -10.17
CA ALA A 41 -14.86 -13.98 -9.99
C ALA A 41 -16.25 -13.44 -10.40
N ASN A 42 -16.35 -12.24 -10.99
CA ASN A 42 -17.61 -11.59 -11.35
C ASN A 42 -18.54 -11.35 -10.13
N GLY A 43 -17.96 -11.13 -8.95
CA GLY A 43 -18.66 -10.93 -7.69
C GLY A 43 -19.09 -9.48 -7.47
N HIS A 44 -19.71 -9.21 -6.32
CA HIS A 44 -20.17 -7.91 -5.88
C HIS A 44 -19.48 -7.47 -4.59
N MET A 45 -19.09 -6.19 -4.48
CA MET A 45 -18.49 -5.61 -3.28
C MET A 45 -19.30 -4.45 -2.72
N GLU A 46 -19.65 -4.55 -1.44
CA GLU A 46 -20.27 -3.48 -0.65
C GLU A 46 -19.22 -2.82 0.23
N MET A 47 -19.02 -1.52 0.07
CA MET A 47 -17.95 -0.77 0.75
C MET A 47 -18.49 0.45 1.50
N GLY A 48 -17.69 1.00 2.38
CA GLY A 48 -17.93 2.33 2.94
C GLY A 48 -17.80 3.43 1.88
N PRO A 49 -17.88 4.71 2.25
CA PRO A 49 -17.79 5.82 1.29
C PRO A 49 -16.46 5.90 0.54
N CYS A 50 -15.38 5.38 1.08
CA CYS A 50 -14.03 5.34 0.51
C CYS A 50 -13.52 6.71 0.02
N THR A 51 -13.95 7.79 0.71
CA THR A 51 -13.62 9.18 0.35
C THR A 51 -12.30 9.68 0.96
N GLN A 52 -11.77 8.96 1.96
CA GLN A 52 -10.51 9.28 2.61
C GLN A 52 -9.34 9.21 1.63
N GLN A 53 -8.35 10.07 1.85
CA GLN A 53 -7.08 9.99 1.13
C GLN A 53 -6.35 8.73 1.55
N TRP A 54 -5.78 8.02 0.56
CA TRP A 54 -5.06 6.78 0.80
C TRP A 54 -3.79 6.74 -0.03
N ASN A 55 -2.89 5.85 0.33
CA ASN A 55 -1.62 5.70 -0.33
C ASN A 55 -1.23 4.23 -0.39
N PHE A 56 -0.90 3.75 -1.58
CA PHE A 56 -0.44 2.38 -1.78
C PHE A 56 0.98 2.36 -2.35
N LEU A 57 1.79 1.40 -1.90
CA LEU A 57 3.14 1.15 -2.39
C LEU A 57 3.26 -0.31 -2.84
N TYR A 58 3.82 -0.53 -4.02
CA TYR A 58 4.05 -1.88 -4.52
C TYR A 58 5.12 -2.60 -3.68
N VAL A 59 4.89 -3.89 -3.39
CA VAL A 59 5.70 -4.67 -2.44
C VAL A 59 7.19 -4.71 -2.78
N GLN A 60 7.55 -4.82 -4.06
CA GLN A 60 8.96 -4.83 -4.47
C GLN A 60 9.64 -3.50 -4.21
N GLU A 61 8.96 -2.37 -4.38
CA GLU A 61 9.51 -1.06 -4.04
C GLU A 61 9.67 -0.89 -2.54
N ALA A 62 8.70 -1.37 -1.75
CA ALA A 62 8.84 -1.39 -0.29
C ALA A 62 10.10 -2.16 0.14
N ALA A 63 10.32 -3.34 -0.42
CA ALA A 63 11.52 -4.13 -0.17
C ALA A 63 12.81 -3.40 -0.59
N GLN A 64 12.83 -2.76 -1.76
CA GLN A 64 13.99 -1.97 -2.22
C GLN A 64 14.29 -0.79 -1.31
N ILE A 65 13.26 -0.09 -0.81
CA ILE A 65 13.42 1.01 0.17
C ILE A 65 14.10 0.48 1.43
N LEU A 66 13.63 -0.64 1.98
CA LEU A 66 14.21 -1.25 3.19
C LEU A 66 15.66 -1.64 2.98
N VAL A 67 16.00 -2.24 1.84
CA VAL A 67 17.39 -2.59 1.49
C VAL A 67 18.25 -1.34 1.36
N LYS A 68 17.78 -0.29 0.67
CA LYS A 68 18.52 0.97 0.54
C LYS A 68 18.75 1.67 1.88
N LEU A 69 17.77 1.65 2.78
CA LEU A 69 17.91 2.20 4.13
C LEU A 69 18.92 1.39 4.96
N LEU A 70 18.92 0.07 4.83
CA LEU A 70 19.80 -0.83 5.59
C LEU A 70 21.25 -0.75 5.11
N LEU A 71 21.48 -0.78 3.79
CA LEU A 71 22.81 -0.83 3.20
C LEU A 71 23.39 0.54 2.88
N GLY A 72 22.56 1.59 2.87
CA GLY A 72 22.94 2.96 2.61
C GLY A 72 23.54 3.64 3.84
N LYS A 73 23.80 4.95 3.68
CA LYS A 73 24.27 5.81 4.76
C LYS A 73 23.11 6.59 5.42
N ALA A 74 21.91 6.00 5.46
CA ALA A 74 20.77 6.63 6.07
C ALA A 74 20.99 6.78 7.58
N ALA A 75 20.81 7.99 8.11
CA ALA A 75 20.96 8.24 9.54
C ALA A 75 19.89 7.49 10.35
N ALA A 76 20.26 7.07 11.55
CA ALA A 76 19.31 6.49 12.49
C ALA A 76 18.07 7.37 12.69
N GLY A 77 16.91 6.75 12.86
CA GLY A 77 15.66 7.46 13.10
C GLY A 77 14.44 6.83 12.44
N VAL A 78 13.34 7.60 12.37
CA VAL A 78 12.06 7.13 11.82
C VAL A 78 11.93 7.53 10.37
N TYR A 79 11.50 6.60 9.51
CA TYR A 79 11.22 6.81 8.09
C TYR A 79 9.84 6.31 7.72
N ASN A 80 9.04 7.12 7.05
CA ASN A 80 7.81 6.67 6.43
C ASN A 80 8.14 5.97 5.11
N VAL A 81 7.58 4.77 4.93
CA VAL A 81 7.72 3.94 3.72
C VAL A 81 6.35 3.87 3.06
N ALA A 82 6.17 4.61 1.98
CA ALA A 82 4.90 4.74 1.27
C ALA A 82 5.14 5.17 -0.18
N GLY A 83 4.11 5.08 -1.02
CA GLY A 83 4.15 5.54 -2.40
C GLY A 83 4.08 7.07 -2.51
N GLU A 84 4.31 7.59 -3.71
CA GLU A 84 4.21 9.03 -4.02
C GLU A 84 2.80 9.44 -4.44
N ASP A 85 1.96 8.49 -4.87
CA ASP A 85 0.57 8.73 -5.26
C ASP A 85 -0.34 8.67 -4.02
N THR A 86 -0.96 9.81 -3.69
CA THR A 86 -1.96 9.91 -2.61
C THR A 86 -3.24 10.47 -3.21
N ARG A 87 -4.32 9.69 -3.15
CA ARG A 87 -5.61 10.05 -3.76
C ARG A 87 -6.77 9.39 -3.00
N PRO A 88 -8.05 9.76 -3.27
CA PRO A 88 -9.18 9.12 -2.62
C PRO A 88 -9.19 7.60 -2.81
N LEU A 89 -9.43 6.85 -1.73
CA LEU A 89 -9.43 5.39 -1.74
C LEU A 89 -10.34 4.81 -2.84
N LYS A 90 -11.51 5.43 -3.06
CA LYS A 90 -12.42 5.02 -4.13
C LYS A 90 -11.77 4.98 -5.52
N SER A 91 -10.88 5.94 -5.84
CA SER A 91 -10.24 5.99 -7.15
C SER A 91 -9.25 4.83 -7.39
N TYR A 92 -8.64 4.31 -6.34
CA TYR A 92 -7.85 3.08 -6.42
C TYR A 92 -8.73 1.85 -6.71
N ILE A 93 -9.88 1.75 -6.05
CA ILE A 93 -10.82 0.64 -6.23
C ILE A 93 -11.42 0.67 -7.64
N GLU A 94 -11.79 1.85 -8.14
CA GLU A 94 -12.28 2.06 -9.51
C GLU A 94 -11.22 1.63 -10.53
N GLU A 95 -9.95 1.98 -10.32
CA GLU A 95 -8.86 1.54 -11.20
C GLU A 95 -8.65 0.02 -11.17
N VAL A 96 -8.70 -0.63 -10.00
CA VAL A 96 -8.65 -2.10 -9.91
C VAL A 96 -9.80 -2.74 -10.67
N TYR A 97 -11.02 -2.21 -10.54
CA TYR A 97 -12.19 -2.69 -11.29
C TYR A 97 -11.99 -2.62 -12.81
N GLU A 98 -11.49 -1.47 -13.31
CA GLU A 98 -11.15 -1.29 -14.73
C GLU A 98 -10.11 -2.33 -15.19
N LEU A 99 -9.04 -2.51 -14.42
CA LEU A 99 -7.94 -3.42 -14.72
C LEU A 99 -8.35 -4.90 -14.65
N CYS A 100 -9.37 -5.24 -13.84
CA CYS A 100 -10.01 -6.55 -13.82
C CYS A 100 -10.97 -6.79 -15.00
N GLY A 101 -11.09 -5.83 -15.93
CA GLY A 101 -11.94 -5.93 -17.12
C GLY A 101 -13.41 -5.64 -16.84
N ARG A 102 -13.71 -4.83 -15.83
CA ARG A 102 -15.05 -4.44 -15.39
C ARG A 102 -15.96 -5.62 -15.07
N LYS A 103 -15.37 -6.69 -14.56
CA LYS A 103 -16.12 -7.86 -14.12
C LYS A 103 -16.70 -7.64 -12.72
N GLY A 104 -17.90 -8.18 -12.47
CA GLY A 104 -18.59 -7.98 -11.21
C GLY A 104 -19.16 -6.57 -11.05
N SER A 105 -19.31 -6.14 -9.81
CA SER A 105 -19.85 -4.81 -9.47
C SER A 105 -19.40 -4.37 -8.09
N TYR A 106 -19.55 -3.08 -7.80
CA TYR A 106 -19.29 -2.53 -6.47
C TYR A 106 -20.27 -1.40 -6.14
N GLU A 107 -20.46 -1.16 -4.84
CA GLU A 107 -21.25 -0.04 -4.32
C GLU A 107 -20.52 0.65 -3.18
N PHE A 108 -20.38 1.99 -3.30
CA PHE A 108 -19.82 2.82 -2.24
C PHE A 108 -20.90 3.37 -1.32
N GLY A 109 -20.60 3.51 -0.03
CA GLY A 109 -21.48 4.09 0.96
C GLY A 109 -22.52 3.11 1.54
N TYR A 110 -22.46 1.86 1.15
CA TYR A 110 -23.35 0.81 1.69
C TYR A 110 -23.09 0.54 3.18
N ARG A 111 -21.82 0.55 3.58
CA ARG A 111 -21.44 0.38 4.98
C ARG A 111 -21.20 1.74 5.63
N PRO A 112 -21.71 1.97 6.86
CA PRO A 112 -21.41 3.19 7.58
C PRO A 112 -19.88 3.29 7.83
N PRO A 113 -19.35 4.49 7.98
CA PRO A 113 -17.96 4.67 8.39
C PRO A 113 -17.75 4.01 9.77
N ASN A 114 -16.53 3.54 10.03
CA ASN A 114 -16.16 3.01 11.35
C ASN A 114 -16.39 4.08 12.42
N ALA A 115 -16.53 3.66 13.68
CA ALA A 115 -16.75 4.57 14.83
C ALA A 115 -15.68 5.67 14.95
N GLU A 116 -14.47 5.41 14.45
CA GLU A 116 -13.34 6.34 14.41
C GLU A 116 -13.39 7.33 13.22
N GLY A 117 -14.39 7.21 12.35
CA GLY A 117 -14.51 8.01 11.12
C GLY A 117 -13.58 7.56 9.99
N CYS A 118 -13.53 8.38 8.94
CA CYS A 118 -12.65 8.14 7.79
C CYS A 118 -11.28 8.77 8.04
N VAL A 119 -10.28 7.96 8.38
CA VAL A 119 -8.89 8.42 8.59
C VAL A 119 -8.17 8.45 7.23
N SER A 120 -7.59 9.62 6.91
CA SER A 120 -6.76 9.79 5.71
C SER A 120 -5.30 9.45 6.00
N LEU A 121 -4.67 8.71 5.07
CA LEU A 121 -3.23 8.41 5.08
C LEU A 121 -2.51 9.35 4.09
N MET A 122 -1.79 10.32 4.62
CA MET A 122 -1.02 11.31 3.85
C MET A 122 0.43 11.30 4.33
N PRO A 123 1.27 10.39 3.82
CA PRO A 123 2.65 10.23 4.29
C PRO A 123 3.53 11.40 3.86
N ASP A 124 4.34 11.92 4.79
CA ASP A 124 5.46 12.80 4.45
C ASP A 124 6.68 11.94 4.12
N LEU A 125 7.14 12.00 2.86
CA LEU A 125 8.28 11.26 2.33
C LEU A 125 9.56 12.09 2.26
N THR A 126 9.56 13.34 2.72
CA THR A 126 10.69 14.26 2.60
C THR A 126 11.98 13.66 3.16
N LYS A 127 11.91 13.04 4.33
CA LYS A 127 13.08 12.43 4.97
C LYS A 127 13.56 11.20 4.19
N LEU A 128 12.66 10.36 3.70
CA LEU A 128 12.99 9.18 2.89
C LEU A 128 13.69 9.58 1.61
N LYS A 129 13.11 10.53 0.86
CA LYS A 129 13.68 11.04 -0.40
C LYS A 129 15.08 11.59 -0.21
N LYS A 130 15.32 12.37 0.85
CA LYS A 130 16.66 12.89 1.16
C LYS A 130 17.67 11.80 1.53
N ALA A 131 17.23 10.73 2.17
CA ALA A 131 18.12 9.67 2.66
C ALA A 131 18.59 8.69 1.58
N ILE A 132 17.71 8.35 0.62
CA ILE A 132 17.97 7.29 -0.36
C ILE A 132 17.65 7.69 -1.80
N ASP A 133 17.41 8.98 -2.07
CA ASP A 133 16.97 9.48 -3.40
C ASP A 133 15.82 8.66 -3.96
N PHE A 134 14.77 8.51 -3.14
CA PHE A 134 13.61 7.69 -3.49
C PHE A 134 12.73 8.40 -4.50
N HIS A 135 12.46 7.71 -5.60
CA HIS A 135 11.42 8.00 -6.57
C HIS A 135 10.68 6.71 -6.90
N GLN A 136 9.37 6.76 -6.85
CA GLN A 136 8.52 5.61 -7.19
C GLN A 136 8.70 5.24 -8.67
N GLN A 137 9.05 3.99 -8.94
CA GLN A 137 9.30 3.48 -10.30
C GLN A 137 8.11 2.67 -10.84
N VAL A 138 7.35 2.03 -9.96
CA VAL A 138 6.20 1.20 -10.33
C VAL A 138 4.92 1.96 -10.04
N SER A 139 4.18 2.35 -11.06
CA SER A 139 2.85 2.95 -10.90
C SER A 139 1.88 1.97 -10.26
N PHE A 140 0.80 2.47 -9.65
CA PHE A 140 -0.25 1.62 -9.10
C PHE A 140 -0.82 0.67 -10.16
N LYS A 141 -1.05 1.17 -11.38
CA LYS A 141 -1.51 0.38 -12.52
C LYS A 141 -0.59 -0.80 -12.84
N GLU A 142 0.71 -0.57 -12.94
CA GLU A 142 1.69 -1.62 -13.24
C GLU A 142 1.72 -2.69 -12.14
N GLY A 143 1.76 -2.27 -10.87
CA GLY A 143 1.73 -3.19 -9.75
C GLY A 143 0.45 -4.02 -9.68
N ILE A 144 -0.71 -3.42 -9.98
CA ILE A 144 -2.00 -4.15 -10.04
C ILE A 144 -2.01 -5.16 -11.19
N LEU A 145 -1.50 -4.81 -12.37
CA LEU A 145 -1.43 -5.75 -13.48
C LEU A 145 -0.57 -6.98 -13.17
N GLU A 146 0.57 -6.80 -12.50
CA GLU A 146 1.39 -7.93 -12.04
C GLU A 146 0.67 -8.76 -10.96
N THR A 147 -0.04 -8.12 -10.03
CA THR A 147 -0.82 -8.81 -8.99
C THR A 147 -1.95 -9.64 -9.62
N ILE A 148 -2.69 -9.07 -10.59
CA ILE A 148 -3.75 -9.78 -11.33
C ILE A 148 -3.18 -10.98 -12.11
N LYS A 149 -2.02 -10.82 -12.73
CA LYS A 149 -1.37 -11.88 -13.48
C LYS A 149 -1.00 -13.06 -12.58
N GLU A 150 -0.53 -12.78 -11.37
CA GLU A 150 -0.19 -13.82 -10.39
C GLU A 150 -1.46 -14.49 -9.82
N ALA A 151 -2.47 -13.72 -9.46
CA ALA A 151 -3.77 -14.24 -9.01
C ALA A 151 -4.40 -15.21 -10.03
N LYS A 152 -4.29 -14.91 -11.33
CA LYS A 152 -4.80 -15.81 -12.40
C LYS A 152 -4.03 -17.11 -12.51
N LYS A 153 -2.76 -17.18 -12.11
CA LYS A 153 -1.99 -18.44 -12.09
C LYS A 153 -2.42 -19.35 -10.94
N GLU A 154 -2.89 -18.77 -9.85
CA GLU A 154 -3.41 -19.51 -8.69
C GLU A 154 -4.79 -20.12 -8.91
N ASN A 155 -5.35 -20.06 -10.13
CA ASN A 155 -6.69 -20.55 -10.51
C ASN A 155 -7.84 -19.88 -9.75
N ILE A 156 -7.75 -18.60 -9.56
CA ILE A 156 -8.84 -17.79 -9.01
C ILE A 156 -9.71 -17.23 -10.14
#